data_c8569ff2ef191f3ac383d8a346b082b6
#
_entry.id   c8569ff2ef191f3ac383d8a346b082b6
#
_cell.length_a   1.000
_cell.length_b   1.000
_cell.length_c   1.000
_cell.angle_alpha   90.00
_cell.angle_beta   90.00
_cell.angle_gamma   90.00
#
_symmetry.space_group_name_H-M   'P 1'
#
loop_
_entity.id
_entity.type
_entity.pdbx_description
1 polymer ?
#
loop_
_entity_poly.entity_id
_entity_poly.type
_entity_poly.pdbx_seq_one_letter_code
_entity_poly.pdbx_strand_id
1 'polypeptide(L)'
;MNASEIFVSVDIETSGPVPGLFSLLSIGACLVHAPDVRFYAELKPDCTGFDPEALAVTGFNLQALATTGIAPADAMLQLSTWLTSHLQPSQKPVFTGLNAPFDWSFINYYFHKYTGNNPFGFSALDIKAALLNKSNFC
;
A
#
# COMPACT_ATOMS: atom_id res chain seq x y z
N MET A 1 -24.64 6.40 -3.10
CA MET A 1 -23.58 5.95 -3.07
C MET A 1 -23.25 5.22 -4.12
N ASN A 2 -22.25 5.15 -4.31
CA ASN A 2 -21.91 4.59 -5.45
C ASN A 2 -21.58 3.17 -5.21
N ALA A 3 -22.42 2.28 -5.60
CA ALA A 3 -22.18 0.87 -5.49
C ALA A 3 -20.98 0.45 -6.30
N SER A 4 -20.46 1.34 -7.12
CA SER A 4 -19.30 1.02 -7.94
C SER A 4 -17.96 1.24 -7.24
N GLU A 5 -17.98 1.70 -6.00
CA GLU A 5 -16.73 1.92 -5.27
C GLU A 5 -16.52 0.85 -4.21
N ILE A 6 -15.31 0.29 -4.18
CA ILE A 6 -14.92 -0.70 -3.17
C ILE A 6 -13.73 -0.14 -2.42
N PHE A 7 -13.88 0.08 -1.14
CA PHE A 7 -12.81 0.64 -0.32
C PHE A 7 -11.83 -0.45 0.10
N VAL A 8 -10.54 -0.20 -0.15
CA VAL A 8 -9.45 -1.12 0.16
C VAL A 8 -8.53 -0.44 1.16
N SER A 9 -8.41 -1.01 2.33
CA SER A 9 -7.51 -0.50 3.36
C SER A 9 -6.10 -0.99 3.07
N VAL A 10 -5.13 -0.09 3.02
CA VAL A 10 -3.74 -0.45 2.72
C VAL A 10 -2.83 0.10 3.81
N ASP A 11 -1.91 -0.74 4.27
CA ASP A 11 -0.91 -0.38 5.25
C ASP A 11 0.43 -0.94 4.80
N ILE A 12 1.49 -0.16 4.94
CA ILE A 12 2.81 -0.56 4.44
C ILE A 12 3.86 -0.40 5.52
N GLU A 13 5.00 -1.10 5.31
CA GLU A 13 6.23 -0.84 6.04
C GLU A 13 7.30 -0.46 5.03
N THR A 14 8.17 0.47 5.41
CA THR A 14 9.22 0.98 4.52
C THR A 14 10.52 1.13 5.27
N SER A 15 11.62 1.29 4.53
CA SER A 15 12.92 1.54 5.13
C SER A 15 13.19 3.03 5.36
N GLY A 16 12.28 3.90 5.01
CA GLY A 16 12.42 5.35 5.19
C GLY A 16 11.24 6.10 4.60
N PRO A 17 11.28 7.44 4.64
CA PRO A 17 10.07 8.24 4.41
C PRO A 17 9.71 8.52 2.95
N VAL A 18 10.61 8.26 1.99
CA VAL A 18 10.40 8.73 0.61
C VAL A 18 10.64 7.60 -0.38
N PRO A 19 9.65 7.31 -1.26
CA PRO A 19 9.86 6.30 -2.30
C PRO A 19 10.92 6.78 -3.30
N GLY A 20 11.66 5.83 -3.87
CA GLY A 20 12.76 6.15 -4.77
C GLY A 20 14.09 6.31 -4.07
N LEU A 21 14.08 6.77 -2.81
CA LEU A 21 15.27 6.83 -1.97
C LEU A 21 15.29 5.70 -0.95
N PHE A 22 14.12 5.25 -0.54
CA PHE A 22 13.94 4.18 0.44
C PHE A 22 13.01 3.11 -0.12
N SER A 23 13.07 1.92 0.46
CA SER A 23 12.36 0.76 -0.08
C SER A 23 11.01 0.53 0.58
N LEU A 24 10.05 0.10 -0.21
CA LEU A 24 8.80 -0.49 0.29
C LEU A 24 9.11 -1.92 0.71
N LEU A 25 8.85 -2.27 1.95
CA LEU A 25 9.24 -3.56 2.51
C LEU A 25 8.08 -4.53 2.70
N SER A 26 6.89 -4.03 2.98
CA SER A 26 5.71 -4.89 3.04
C SER A 26 4.46 -4.12 2.68
N ILE A 27 3.47 -4.87 2.19
CA ILE A 27 2.14 -4.34 1.86
C ILE A 27 1.12 -5.24 2.51
N GLY A 28 0.25 -4.66 3.33
CA GLY A 28 -0.93 -5.34 3.82
C GLY A 28 -2.15 -4.63 3.27
N ALA A 29 -3.14 -5.38 2.82
CA ALA A 29 -4.38 -4.80 2.31
C ALA A 29 -5.55 -5.68 2.68
N CYS A 30 -6.73 -5.08 2.80
CA CYS A 30 -7.97 -5.84 2.97
C CYS A 30 -9.14 -5.03 2.43
N LEU A 31 -10.21 -5.72 2.10
CA LEU A 31 -11.45 -5.03 1.72
C LEU A 31 -12.14 -4.51 2.98
N VAL A 32 -12.49 -3.24 2.98
CA VAL A 32 -13.07 -2.62 4.18
C VAL A 32 -14.39 -3.28 4.56
N HIS A 33 -15.20 -3.65 3.56
CA HIS A 33 -16.50 -4.29 3.82
C HIS A 33 -16.39 -5.79 4.09
N ALA A 34 -15.22 -6.38 3.87
CA ALA A 34 -14.97 -7.80 4.11
C ALA A 34 -13.51 -7.98 4.56
N PRO A 35 -13.18 -7.61 5.80
CA PRO A 35 -11.77 -7.53 6.25
C PRO A 35 -11.02 -8.86 6.24
N ASP A 36 -11.73 -9.98 6.14
CA ASP A 36 -11.08 -11.27 6.04
C ASP A 36 -10.49 -11.51 4.65
N VAL A 37 -10.92 -10.75 3.65
CA VAL A 37 -10.35 -10.80 2.30
C VAL A 37 -9.11 -9.94 2.30
N ARG A 38 -7.94 -10.59 2.32
CA ARG A 38 -6.66 -9.92 2.59
C ARG A 38 -5.62 -10.20 1.54
N PHE A 39 -4.67 -9.29 1.45
CA PHE A 39 -3.43 -9.44 0.70
C PHE A 39 -2.26 -9.11 1.62
N TYR A 40 -1.17 -9.85 1.50
CA TYR A 40 0.07 -9.52 2.20
C TYR A 40 1.25 -9.93 1.35
N ALA A 41 2.26 -9.08 1.30
CA ALA A 41 3.50 -9.39 0.61
C ALA A 41 4.66 -8.68 1.30
N GLU A 42 5.81 -9.37 1.37
CA GLU A 42 7.08 -8.79 1.79
C GLU A 42 7.97 -8.70 0.56
N LEU A 43 8.60 -7.55 0.37
CA LEU A 43 9.32 -7.25 -0.85
C LEU A 43 10.83 -7.22 -0.63
N LYS A 44 11.56 -7.61 -1.64
CA LYS A 44 13.01 -7.36 -1.68
C LYS A 44 13.24 -5.86 -1.69
N PRO A 45 14.20 -5.36 -0.90
CA PRO A 45 14.55 -3.94 -0.98
C PRO A 45 15.05 -3.58 -2.37
N ASP A 46 14.63 -2.43 -2.87
CA ASP A 46 15.08 -1.93 -4.17
C ASP A 46 15.97 -0.69 -4.04
N CYS A 47 16.24 -0.25 -2.83
CA CYS A 47 17.16 0.85 -2.52
C CYS A 47 18.11 0.38 -1.43
N THR A 48 19.34 0.90 -1.45
CA THR A 48 20.30 0.56 -0.41
C THR A 48 20.16 1.42 0.83
N GLY A 49 19.56 2.61 0.69
CA GLY A 49 19.39 3.53 1.82
C GLY A 49 18.34 3.09 2.80
N PHE A 50 18.55 3.39 4.06
CA PHE A 50 17.55 3.15 5.09
C PHE A 50 17.71 4.18 6.21
N ASP A 51 16.59 4.49 6.85
CA ASP A 51 16.56 5.30 8.06
C ASP A 51 16.56 4.32 9.23
N PRO A 52 17.57 4.33 10.10
CA PRO A 52 17.65 3.36 11.20
C PRO A 52 16.43 3.35 12.10
N GLU A 53 15.85 4.52 12.37
CA GLU A 53 14.67 4.59 13.23
C GLU A 53 13.45 3.99 12.54
N ALA A 54 13.24 4.33 11.28
CA ALA A 54 12.12 3.79 10.51
C ALA A 54 12.25 2.28 10.40
N LEU A 55 13.44 1.80 10.09
CA LEU A 55 13.66 0.37 9.94
C LEU A 55 13.44 -0.39 11.25
N ALA A 56 13.91 0.19 12.37
CA ALA A 56 13.74 -0.45 13.67
C ALA A 56 12.25 -0.64 14.02
N VAL A 57 11.41 0.30 13.66
CA VAL A 57 9.96 0.21 13.91
C VAL A 57 9.35 -0.99 13.17
N THR A 58 9.85 -1.30 11.97
CA THR A 58 9.29 -2.38 11.17
C THR A 58 9.67 -3.77 11.69
N GLY A 59 10.79 -3.88 12.36
CA GLY A 59 11.33 -5.17 12.79
C GLY A 59 11.95 -5.98 11.65
N PHE A 60 12.01 -5.45 10.43
CA PHE A 60 12.59 -6.18 9.30
C PHE A 60 14.10 -6.08 9.26
N ASN A 61 14.71 -7.12 8.71
CA ASN A 61 16.13 -7.17 8.40
C ASN A 61 16.27 -7.09 6.88
N LEU A 62 16.94 -6.07 6.37
CA LEU A 62 17.03 -5.85 4.93
C LEU A 62 17.76 -6.97 4.20
N GLN A 63 18.80 -7.56 4.82
CA GLN A 63 19.52 -8.66 4.20
C GLN A 63 18.63 -9.91 4.08
N ALA A 64 17.84 -10.18 5.10
CA ALA A 64 16.91 -11.30 5.07
C ALA A 64 15.84 -11.08 3.97
N LEU A 65 15.30 -9.87 3.87
CA LEU A 65 14.30 -9.56 2.84
C LEU A 65 14.89 -9.64 1.43
N ALA A 66 16.17 -9.31 1.28
CA ALA A 66 16.83 -9.43 -0.03
C ALA A 66 16.82 -10.87 -0.53
N THR A 67 16.77 -11.84 0.39
CA THR A 67 16.71 -13.26 0.03
C THR A 67 15.29 -13.78 -0.03
N THR A 68 14.45 -13.45 0.95
CA THR A 68 13.13 -14.05 1.10
C THR A 68 12.00 -13.24 0.49
N GLY A 69 12.22 -11.95 0.23
CA GLY A 69 11.18 -11.08 -0.28
C GLY A 69 10.83 -11.37 -1.73
N ILE A 70 9.68 -10.85 -2.14
CA ILE A 70 9.22 -10.94 -3.52
C ILE A 70 9.82 -9.76 -4.29
N ALA A 71 10.24 -9.97 -5.52
CA ALA A 71 10.71 -8.86 -6.36
C ALA A 71 9.62 -7.79 -6.46
N PRO A 72 9.95 -6.51 -6.38
CA PRO A 72 8.93 -5.45 -6.39
C PRO A 72 7.96 -5.52 -7.57
N ALA A 73 8.45 -5.82 -8.77
CA ALA A 73 7.58 -5.96 -9.94
C ALA A 73 6.55 -7.06 -9.75
N ASP A 74 6.98 -8.20 -9.20
CA ASP A 74 6.08 -9.32 -8.95
C ASP A 74 5.07 -9.01 -7.86
N ALA A 75 5.51 -8.34 -6.80
CA ALA A 75 4.61 -7.97 -5.70
C ALA A 75 3.52 -7.01 -6.19
N MET A 76 3.87 -6.02 -7.00
CA MET A 76 2.89 -5.07 -7.52
C MET A 76 1.92 -5.74 -8.49
N LEU A 77 2.42 -6.68 -9.29
CA LEU A 77 1.55 -7.44 -10.17
C LEU A 77 0.58 -8.32 -9.37
N GLN A 78 1.06 -8.95 -8.31
CA GLN A 78 0.21 -9.75 -7.42
C GLN A 78 -0.87 -8.89 -6.76
N LEU A 79 -0.51 -7.69 -6.31
CA LEU A 79 -1.48 -6.77 -5.71
C LEU A 79 -2.54 -6.36 -6.74
N SER A 80 -2.12 -6.04 -7.95
CA SER A 80 -3.04 -5.70 -9.04
C SER A 80 -4.00 -6.85 -9.34
N THR A 81 -3.48 -8.06 -9.42
CA THR A 81 -4.29 -9.26 -9.66
C THR A 81 -5.28 -9.51 -8.54
N TRP A 82 -4.83 -9.35 -7.29
CA TRP A 82 -5.70 -9.50 -6.13
C TRP A 82 -6.85 -8.48 -6.16
N LEU A 83 -6.54 -7.23 -6.46
CA LEU A 83 -7.56 -6.18 -6.58
C LEU A 83 -8.58 -6.56 -7.66
N THR A 84 -8.11 -6.90 -8.84
CA THR A 84 -9.00 -7.22 -9.97
C THR A 84 -9.88 -8.43 -9.66
N SER A 85 -9.34 -9.43 -8.96
CA SER A 85 -10.10 -10.65 -8.67
C SER A 85 -11.26 -10.43 -7.70
N HIS A 86 -11.25 -9.31 -6.99
CA HIS A 86 -12.30 -9.01 -6.01
C HIS A 86 -13.21 -7.87 -6.46
N LEU A 87 -13.08 -7.43 -7.71
CA LEU A 87 -13.91 -6.35 -8.25
C LEU A 87 -14.78 -6.85 -9.39
N GLN A 88 -16.02 -6.39 -9.42
CA GLN A 88 -16.87 -6.56 -10.59
C GLN A 88 -16.41 -5.57 -11.67
N PRO A 89 -16.75 -5.81 -12.97
CA PRO A 89 -16.30 -4.91 -14.03
C PRO A 89 -16.68 -3.44 -13.85
N SER A 90 -17.79 -3.18 -13.17
CA SER A 90 -18.24 -1.81 -12.95
C SER A 90 -17.68 -1.18 -11.68
N GLN A 91 -16.92 -1.92 -10.90
CA GLN A 91 -16.41 -1.44 -9.61
C GLN A 91 -15.01 -0.89 -9.71
N LYS A 92 -14.70 0.07 -8.82
CA LYS A 92 -13.43 0.73 -8.79
C LYS A 92 -12.86 0.65 -7.40
N PRO A 93 -11.60 0.27 -7.25
CA PRO A 93 -10.99 0.26 -5.91
C PRO A 93 -10.67 1.68 -5.48
N VAL A 94 -10.95 1.99 -4.21
CA VAL A 94 -10.59 3.26 -3.60
C VAL A 94 -9.53 2.99 -2.53
N PHE A 95 -8.35 3.56 -2.72
CA PHE A 95 -7.26 3.43 -1.75
C PHE A 95 -7.67 4.13 -0.46
N THR A 96 -7.55 3.44 0.66
CA THR A 96 -7.96 3.96 1.95
C THR A 96 -6.83 3.68 2.95
N GLY A 97 -6.44 4.66 3.73
CA GLY A 97 -5.38 4.48 4.71
C GLY A 97 -5.51 5.42 5.88
N LEU A 98 -4.91 5.03 7.01
CA LEU A 98 -4.76 5.92 8.13
C LEU A 98 -3.48 6.70 7.87
N ASN A 99 -3.57 7.98 7.66
CA ASN A 99 -2.48 8.82 7.16
C ASN A 99 -2.11 8.40 5.73
N ALA A 100 -3.12 8.33 4.89
CA ALA A 100 -3.00 7.82 3.53
C ALA A 100 -1.92 8.47 2.66
N PRO A 101 -1.58 9.78 2.81
CA PRO A 101 -0.53 10.35 1.97
C PRO A 101 0.79 9.59 2.01
N PHE A 102 1.16 9.05 3.16
CA PHE A 102 2.41 8.30 3.27
C PHE A 102 2.32 6.97 2.51
N ASP A 103 1.32 6.14 2.83
CA ASP A 103 1.16 4.83 2.19
C ASP A 103 0.92 4.99 0.69
N TRP A 104 0.11 5.97 0.31
CA TRP A 104 -0.18 6.25 -1.09
C TRP A 104 1.08 6.61 -1.86
N SER A 105 1.99 7.40 -1.27
CA SER A 105 3.19 7.84 -1.97
C SER A 105 4.04 6.67 -2.45
N PHE A 106 4.17 5.63 -1.62
CA PHE A 106 4.93 4.44 -1.98
C PHE A 106 4.17 3.55 -2.95
N ILE A 107 2.89 3.30 -2.69
CA ILE A 107 2.09 2.39 -3.55
C ILE A 107 1.95 2.98 -4.95
N ASN A 108 1.67 4.28 -5.05
CA ASN A 108 1.56 4.95 -6.34
C ASN A 108 2.88 4.90 -7.12
N TYR A 109 3.98 5.22 -6.43
CA TYR A 109 5.31 5.18 -7.06
C TYR A 109 5.64 3.77 -7.56
N TYR A 110 5.41 2.75 -6.74
CA TYR A 110 5.74 1.37 -7.09
C TYR A 110 4.89 0.84 -8.23
N PHE A 111 3.59 1.15 -8.25
CA PHE A 111 2.76 0.76 -9.38
C PHE A 111 3.26 1.37 -10.68
N HIS A 112 3.55 2.67 -10.68
CA HIS A 112 4.01 3.32 -11.91
C HIS A 112 5.39 2.83 -12.33
N LYS A 113 6.29 2.65 -11.37
CA LYS A 113 7.65 2.21 -11.69
C LYS A 113 7.68 0.78 -12.23
N TYR A 114 6.92 -0.13 -11.63
CA TYR A 114 7.06 -1.54 -11.92
C TYR A 114 5.99 -2.11 -12.82
N THR A 115 4.81 -1.51 -12.91
CA THR A 115 3.75 -2.00 -13.78
C THR A 115 3.24 -0.95 -14.76
N GLY A 116 3.63 0.30 -14.58
CA GLY A 116 3.22 1.38 -15.48
C GLY A 116 1.82 1.89 -15.26
N ASN A 117 1.09 1.34 -14.30
CA ASN A 117 -0.31 1.72 -14.07
C ASN A 117 -0.69 1.50 -12.61
N ASN A 118 -1.43 2.44 -12.04
CA ASN A 118 -1.97 2.30 -10.69
C ASN A 118 -3.48 2.03 -10.77
N PRO A 119 -3.92 0.81 -10.40
CA PRO A 119 -5.35 0.47 -10.45
C PRO A 119 -6.24 1.35 -9.58
N PHE A 120 -5.67 1.99 -8.55
CA PHE A 120 -6.43 2.90 -7.69
C PHE A 120 -6.68 4.27 -8.33
N GLY A 121 -6.01 4.60 -9.42
CA GLY A 121 -6.16 5.90 -10.07
C GLY A 121 -5.30 6.97 -9.44
N PHE A 122 -5.91 8.11 -9.11
CA PHE A 122 -5.16 9.31 -8.73
C PHE A 122 -5.37 9.78 -7.30
N SER A 123 -6.26 9.16 -6.54
CA SER A 123 -6.61 9.70 -5.24
C SER A 123 -6.77 8.63 -4.18
N ALA A 124 -6.69 9.06 -2.95
CA ALA A 124 -6.82 8.19 -1.80
C ALA A 124 -7.72 8.84 -0.76
N LEU A 125 -8.40 8.03 0.02
CA LEU A 125 -9.19 8.48 1.15
C LEU A 125 -8.37 8.35 2.42
N ASP A 126 -8.16 9.45 3.11
CA ASP A 126 -7.44 9.44 4.38
C ASP A 126 -8.43 9.29 5.53
N ILE A 127 -8.43 8.12 6.15
CA ILE A 127 -9.32 7.82 7.26
C ILE A 127 -9.02 8.69 8.46
N LYS A 128 -7.76 9.05 8.67
CA LYS A 128 -7.39 9.90 9.79
C LYS A 128 -8.08 11.26 9.68
N ALA A 129 -8.08 11.86 8.49
CA ALA A 129 -8.77 13.12 8.26
C ALA A 129 -10.27 12.96 8.44
N ALA A 130 -10.85 11.86 7.94
CA ALA A 130 -12.27 11.59 8.06
C ALA A 130 -12.69 11.41 9.51
N LEU A 131 -11.86 10.71 10.31
CA LEU A 131 -12.15 10.52 11.73
C LEU A 131 -12.06 11.83 12.52
N LEU A 132 -11.06 12.63 12.20
CA LEU A 132 -10.95 13.94 12.85
C LEU A 132 -12.14 14.82 12.57
N ASN A 133 -12.58 14.85 11.32
CA ASN A 133 -13.75 15.62 10.99
C ASN A 133 -14.98 15.13 11.69
N LYS A 134 -15.06 13.81 11.90
CA LYS A 134 -16.20 13.29 12.50
C LYS A 134 -16.23 13.44 13.95
N SER A 135 -15.13 13.34 14.61
CA SER A 135 -15.10 13.42 16.05
C SER A 135 -14.95 14.80 16.53
N ASN A 136 -15.31 15.76 15.75
CA ASN A 136 -15.26 17.02 16.21
C ASN A 136 -14.18 17.62 16.36
N PHE A 137 -13.52 17.36 15.83
CA PHE A 137 -12.56 17.97 15.60
C PHE A 137 -13.05 19.15 15.55
N CYS A 138 -13.97 19.12 15.43
CA CYS A 138 -14.55 20.27 15.59
C CYS A 138 -14.99 20.33 16.95
#